data_74ebccc2688bd9deceb6f3ce64cf932c
#
_entry.id   74ebccc2688bd9deceb6f3ce64cf932c
#
_cell.length_a   1.000
_cell.length_b   1.000
_cell.length_c   1.000
_cell.angle_alpha   90.00
_cell.angle_beta   90.00
_cell.angle_gamma   90.00
#
_symmetry.space_group_name_H-M   'P 1'
#
loop_
_entity.id
_entity.type
_entity.pdbx_description
1 polymer ?
#
loop_
_entity_poly.entity_id
_entity_poly.type
_entity_poly.pdbx_seq_one_letter_code
_entity_poly.pdbx_strand_id
1 'polypeptide(L)'
;MRAARVFSDENGQIVVEMAVVAPVMIVVAIVAVNLMWFMEACARFDRLAPDIVVALAVSPAGGEGGTQEHAVTQALQEAMSDLRGVSVTVVAHSLWDDASSGAGFTMAPHLTRYECTLLYEPWPSALTVAGVEAGIPDQLTHT
;
A
#
# COMPACT_ATOMS: atom_id res chain seq x y z
N MET A 1 -51.96 2.17 -48.96
CA MET A 1 -51.71 2.22 -47.50
C MET A 1 -50.42 1.48 -47.20
N ARG A 2 -49.27 2.20 -46.96
CA ARG A 2 -48.01 1.61 -46.61
C ARG A 2 -47.97 1.49 -45.09
N ALA A 3 -48.07 0.24 -44.60
CA ALA A 3 -47.78 -0.03 -43.18
C ALA A 3 -46.34 0.35 -42.88
N ALA A 4 -46.14 1.37 -42.07
CA ALA A 4 -44.89 1.67 -41.47
C ALA A 4 -44.52 0.48 -40.59
N ARG A 5 -43.52 -0.29 -40.98
CA ARG A 5 -42.85 -1.24 -40.09
C ARG A 5 -42.15 -0.39 -39.01
N VAL A 6 -42.75 -0.32 -37.86
CA VAL A 6 -42.06 0.05 -36.65
C VAL A 6 -41.05 -1.08 -36.42
N PHE A 7 -39.82 -0.87 -36.87
CA PHE A 7 -38.71 -1.71 -36.44
C PHE A 7 -38.59 -1.48 -34.93
N SER A 8 -39.02 -2.46 -34.19
CA SER A 8 -38.73 -2.53 -32.76
C SER A 8 -37.20 -2.52 -32.61
N ASP A 9 -36.66 -1.42 -32.16
CA ASP A 9 -35.22 -1.14 -32.13
C ASP A 9 -34.62 -1.73 -30.86
N GLU A 10 -34.92 -3.04 -30.60
CA GLU A 10 -34.40 -3.78 -29.46
C GLU A 10 -32.84 -3.81 -29.45
N ASN A 11 -32.25 -3.84 -30.65
CA ASN A 11 -30.82 -3.78 -30.80
C ASN A 11 -30.21 -2.41 -30.38
N GLY A 12 -30.93 -1.30 -30.63
CA GLY A 12 -30.50 0.03 -30.21
C GLY A 12 -30.56 0.20 -28.72
N GLN A 13 -31.54 -0.37 -28.04
CA GLN A 13 -31.65 -0.31 -26.60
C GLN A 13 -30.50 -1.05 -25.89
N ILE A 14 -30.14 -2.25 -26.36
CA ILE A 14 -29.03 -3.03 -25.82
C ILE A 14 -27.70 -2.27 -25.95
N VAL A 15 -27.47 -1.60 -27.07
CA VAL A 15 -26.25 -0.81 -27.30
C VAL A 15 -26.16 0.36 -26.31
N VAL A 16 -27.28 1.06 -26.05
CA VAL A 16 -27.32 2.17 -25.08
C VAL A 16 -27.10 1.67 -23.66
N GLU A 17 -27.71 0.55 -23.27
CA GLU A 17 -27.48 -0.07 -21.96
C GLU A 17 -26.02 -0.47 -21.78
N MET A 18 -25.41 -1.13 -22.78
CA MET A 18 -23.99 -1.49 -22.74
C MET A 18 -23.07 -0.28 -22.69
N ALA A 19 -23.40 0.82 -23.36
CA ALA A 19 -22.61 2.03 -23.33
C ALA A 19 -22.53 2.67 -21.94
N VAL A 20 -23.53 2.47 -21.09
CA VAL A 20 -23.56 2.96 -19.71
C VAL A 20 -22.91 1.95 -18.75
N VAL A 21 -23.19 0.67 -18.94
CA VAL A 21 -22.69 -0.40 -18.05
C VAL A 21 -21.18 -0.62 -18.20
N ALA A 22 -20.65 -0.60 -19.44
CA ALA A 22 -19.24 -0.89 -19.70
C ALA A 22 -18.27 0.02 -18.94
N PRO A 23 -18.40 1.37 -18.92
CA PRO A 23 -17.49 2.23 -18.17
C PRO A 23 -17.57 1.97 -16.66
N VAL A 24 -18.75 1.68 -16.12
CA VAL A 24 -18.91 1.35 -14.70
C VAL A 24 -18.18 0.04 -14.37
N MET A 25 -18.32 -0.98 -15.21
CA MET A 25 -17.63 -2.26 -15.02
C MET A 25 -16.11 -2.11 -15.07
N ILE A 26 -15.60 -1.24 -15.95
CA ILE A 26 -14.16 -0.95 -16.04
C ILE A 26 -13.66 -0.31 -14.75
N VAL A 27 -14.38 0.69 -14.21
CA VAL A 27 -14.01 1.33 -12.94
C VAL A 27 -13.99 0.32 -11.80
N VAL A 28 -15.03 -0.50 -11.68
CA VAL A 28 -15.12 -1.54 -10.65
C VAL A 28 -13.97 -2.54 -10.78
N ALA A 29 -13.62 -2.95 -12.00
CA ALA A 29 -12.51 -3.87 -12.26
C ALA A 29 -11.16 -3.25 -11.83
N ILE A 30 -10.91 -1.97 -12.15
CA ILE A 30 -9.69 -1.26 -11.75
C ILE A 30 -9.58 -1.19 -10.23
N VAL A 31 -10.66 -0.82 -9.54
CA VAL A 31 -10.69 -0.77 -8.07
C VAL A 31 -10.42 -2.15 -7.47
N ALA A 32 -11.05 -3.20 -7.99
CA ALA A 32 -10.86 -4.56 -7.51
C ALA A 32 -9.42 -5.05 -7.69
N VAL A 33 -8.79 -4.76 -8.82
CA VAL A 33 -7.39 -5.12 -9.10
C VAL A 33 -6.43 -4.38 -8.16
N ASN A 34 -6.62 -3.07 -7.96
CA ASN A 34 -5.79 -2.31 -7.02
C ASN A 34 -5.92 -2.82 -5.58
N LEU A 35 -7.14 -3.13 -5.15
CA LEU A 35 -7.39 -3.69 -3.83
C LEU A 35 -6.69 -5.05 -3.67
N MET A 36 -6.72 -5.90 -4.69
CA MET A 36 -6.05 -7.19 -4.67
C MET A 36 -4.54 -7.04 -4.53
N TRP A 37 -3.92 -6.12 -5.29
CA TRP A 37 -2.48 -5.85 -5.18
C TRP A 37 -2.10 -5.25 -3.84
N PHE A 38 -2.91 -4.33 -3.31
CA PHE A 38 -2.71 -3.79 -1.97
C PHE A 38 -2.76 -4.87 -0.89
N MET A 39 -3.76 -5.76 -0.95
CA MET A 39 -3.88 -6.88 0.00
C MET A 39 -2.69 -7.86 -0.09
N GLU A 40 -2.19 -8.12 -1.29
CA GLU A 40 -0.97 -8.92 -1.48
C GLU A 40 0.25 -8.24 -0.86
N ALA A 41 0.41 -6.93 -1.08
CA ALA A 41 1.50 -6.16 -0.50
C ALA A 41 1.44 -6.17 1.04
N CYS A 42 0.28 -5.94 1.64
CA CYS A 42 0.09 -6.02 3.08
C CYS A 42 0.42 -7.41 3.63
N ALA A 43 -0.08 -8.47 2.99
CA ALA A 43 0.17 -9.85 3.45
C ALA A 43 1.65 -10.25 3.39
N ARG A 44 2.39 -9.77 2.40
CA ARG A 44 3.85 -9.97 2.31
C ARG A 44 4.58 -9.13 3.35
N PHE A 45 4.20 -7.88 3.51
CA PHE A 45 4.78 -6.97 4.48
C PHE A 45 4.64 -7.51 5.91
N ASP A 46 3.46 -7.95 6.32
CA ASP A 46 3.19 -8.51 7.64
C ASP A 46 4.03 -9.74 7.98
N ARG A 47 4.46 -10.48 6.96
CA ARG A 47 5.35 -11.63 7.13
C ARG A 47 6.82 -11.24 7.19
N LEU A 48 7.23 -10.32 6.32
CA LEU A 48 8.65 -9.98 6.14
C LEU A 48 9.14 -8.97 7.18
N ALA A 49 8.31 -8.00 7.56
CA ALA A 49 8.70 -6.94 8.47
C ALA A 49 9.20 -7.46 9.84
N PRO A 50 8.48 -8.34 10.56
CA PRO A 50 8.97 -8.85 11.83
C PRO A 50 10.24 -9.71 11.67
N ASP A 51 10.33 -10.52 10.63
CA ASP A 51 11.49 -11.39 10.40
C ASP A 51 12.75 -10.58 10.13
N ILE A 52 12.66 -9.54 9.29
CA ILE A 52 13.78 -8.65 8.97
C ILE A 52 14.18 -7.81 10.17
N VAL A 53 13.21 -7.24 10.89
CA VAL A 53 13.49 -6.46 12.11
C VAL A 53 14.19 -7.32 13.14
N VAL A 54 13.72 -8.54 13.43
CA VAL A 54 14.36 -9.44 14.40
C VAL A 54 15.77 -9.84 13.93
N ALA A 55 15.96 -10.15 12.66
CA ALA A 55 17.25 -10.55 12.13
C ALA A 55 18.29 -9.44 12.21
N LEU A 56 17.90 -8.19 11.94
CA LEU A 56 18.82 -7.05 11.94
C LEU A 56 18.96 -6.40 13.34
N ALA A 57 17.90 -6.41 14.16
CA ALA A 57 17.96 -5.86 15.51
C ALA A 57 18.86 -6.68 16.48
N VAL A 58 19.01 -7.99 16.24
CA VAL A 58 19.88 -8.87 17.04
C VAL A 58 21.33 -8.81 16.56
N SER A 59 21.59 -8.34 15.33
CA SER A 59 22.96 -8.18 14.82
C SER A 59 23.65 -7.05 15.57
N PRO A 60 24.82 -7.28 16.20
CA PRO A 60 25.58 -6.22 16.87
C PRO A 60 26.25 -5.33 15.80
N ALA A 61 25.45 -4.58 15.06
CA ALA A 61 25.95 -3.49 14.24
C ALA A 61 26.40 -2.39 15.20
N GLY A 62 27.68 -2.35 15.45
CA GLY A 62 28.29 -1.33 16.33
C GLY A 62 27.96 0.05 15.79
N GLY A 63 27.23 0.81 16.57
CA GLY A 63 27.14 2.25 16.44
C GLY A 63 25.83 2.75 15.82
N GLU A 64 25.24 3.65 16.56
CA GLU A 64 24.24 4.66 16.19
C GLU A 64 22.95 4.15 15.52
N GLY A 65 21.81 4.38 16.19
CA GLY A 65 20.47 3.94 15.78
C GLY A 65 20.05 4.27 14.35
N GLY A 66 20.66 5.26 13.73
CA GLY A 66 20.41 5.64 12.34
C GLY A 66 20.88 4.62 11.29
N THR A 67 21.92 3.85 11.59
CA THR A 67 22.43 2.82 10.66
C THR A 67 21.57 1.57 10.65
N GLN A 68 20.95 1.19 11.76
CA GLN A 68 20.03 0.05 11.82
C GLN A 68 18.70 0.33 11.14
N GLU A 69 18.12 1.50 11.38
CA GLU A 69 16.89 1.94 10.70
C GLU A 69 17.05 1.91 9.18
N HIS A 70 18.18 2.45 8.68
CA HIS A 70 18.46 2.44 7.25
C HIS A 70 18.65 1.02 6.70
N ALA A 71 19.32 0.14 7.44
CA ALA A 71 19.50 -1.26 7.03
C ALA A 71 18.18 -2.03 6.99
N VAL A 72 17.28 -1.81 7.95
CA VAL A 72 15.93 -2.41 7.96
C VAL A 72 15.11 -1.88 6.80
N THR A 73 15.12 -0.56 6.57
CA THR A 73 14.40 0.07 5.46
C THR A 73 14.86 -0.50 4.12
N GLN A 74 16.17 -0.58 3.91
CA GLN A 74 16.74 -1.10 2.67
C GLN A 74 16.40 -2.58 2.46
N ALA A 75 16.51 -3.40 3.49
CA ALA A 75 16.18 -4.82 3.39
C ALA A 75 14.70 -5.06 3.09
N LEU A 76 13.80 -4.29 3.73
CA LEU A 76 12.37 -4.35 3.44
C LEU A 76 12.05 -3.87 2.03
N GLN A 77 12.66 -2.76 1.60
CA GLN A 77 12.46 -2.22 0.25
C GLN A 77 12.96 -3.19 -0.82
N GLU A 78 14.09 -3.86 -0.60
CA GLU A 78 14.62 -4.88 -1.50
C GLU A 78 13.70 -6.11 -1.56
N ALA A 79 13.22 -6.59 -0.41
CA ALA A 79 12.31 -7.73 -0.32
C ALA A 79 10.93 -7.48 -0.97
N MET A 80 10.54 -6.20 -1.09
CA MET A 80 9.27 -5.78 -1.71
C MET A 80 9.45 -5.20 -3.12
N SER A 81 10.67 -5.22 -3.67
CA SER A 81 11.02 -4.56 -4.94
C SER A 81 10.32 -5.13 -6.18
N ASP A 82 9.79 -6.35 -6.11
CA ASP A 82 9.03 -6.99 -7.19
C ASP A 82 7.57 -6.49 -7.28
N LEU A 83 7.08 -5.78 -6.24
CA LEU A 83 5.74 -5.22 -6.21
C LEU A 83 5.72 -3.80 -6.76
N ARG A 84 4.75 -3.53 -7.63
CA ARG A 84 4.58 -2.19 -8.24
C ARG A 84 3.93 -1.21 -7.27
N GLY A 85 4.43 0.02 -7.26
CA GLY A 85 3.83 1.12 -6.50
C GLY A 85 3.93 0.94 -4.98
N VAL A 86 4.87 0.12 -4.51
CA VAL A 86 5.10 -0.13 -3.08
C VAL A 86 6.37 0.59 -2.64
N SER A 87 6.28 1.33 -1.55
CA SER A 87 7.41 1.88 -0.82
C SER A 87 7.26 1.62 0.67
N VAL A 88 8.40 1.51 1.37
CA VAL A 88 8.42 1.20 2.80
C VAL A 88 9.20 2.27 3.53
N THR A 89 8.65 2.72 4.65
CA THR A 89 9.31 3.64 5.57
C THR A 89 9.41 2.97 6.94
N VAL A 90 10.56 3.08 7.57
CA VAL A 90 10.79 2.56 8.92
C VAL A 90 11.25 3.70 9.80
N VAL A 91 10.69 3.79 11.00
CA VAL A 91 11.10 4.75 12.03
C VAL A 91 11.45 3.98 13.29
N ALA A 92 12.64 4.23 13.81
CA ALA A 92 13.11 3.62 15.03
C ALA A 92 12.91 4.57 16.22
N HIS A 93 12.18 4.13 17.23
CA HIS A 93 11.97 4.86 18.49
C HIS A 93 12.74 4.19 19.61
N SER A 94 13.68 4.90 20.23
CA SER A 94 14.32 4.42 21.44
C SER A 94 13.35 4.64 22.62
N LEU A 95 13.00 3.57 23.31
CA LEU A 95 12.08 3.64 24.46
C LEU A 95 12.78 4.16 25.73
N TRP A 96 14.06 4.51 25.64
CA TRP A 96 14.88 4.88 26.80
C TRP A 96 15.04 6.39 27.02
N ASP A 97 14.68 7.23 26.07
CA ASP A 97 14.83 8.69 26.20
C ASP A 97 13.92 9.32 27.27
N ASP A 98 12.87 8.62 27.71
CA ASP A 98 11.93 9.11 28.72
C ASP A 98 12.29 8.71 30.17
N ALA A 99 13.24 7.82 30.37
CA ALA A 99 13.60 7.33 31.70
C ALA A 99 14.87 7.99 32.25
N SER A 100 14.83 9.31 32.50
CA SER A 100 15.54 10.08 33.55
C SER A 100 16.97 9.67 33.90
N SER A 101 17.87 10.55 33.72
CA SER A 101 18.89 11.12 34.68
C SER A 101 18.91 10.54 36.10
N GLY A 102 18.97 9.25 36.28
CA GLY A 102 19.31 8.62 37.56
C GLY A 102 20.63 7.90 37.43
N ALA A 103 21.65 8.35 38.16
CA ALA A 103 22.97 7.73 38.26
C ALA A 103 22.85 6.34 38.92
N GLY A 104 22.54 5.34 38.12
CA GLY A 104 22.50 3.94 38.48
C GLY A 104 22.92 3.10 37.28
N PHE A 105 23.86 2.18 37.49
CA PHE A 105 24.24 1.18 36.52
C PHE A 105 23.03 0.24 36.29
N THR A 106 22.22 0.55 35.29
CA THR A 106 21.10 -0.28 34.90
C THR A 106 21.50 -1.18 33.74
N MET A 107 21.58 -2.48 33.98
CA MET A 107 21.64 -3.52 32.93
C MET A 107 20.29 -3.66 32.22
N ALA A 108 19.71 -2.57 31.81
CA ALA A 108 18.49 -2.65 31.04
C ALA A 108 18.83 -2.78 29.53
N PRO A 109 18.29 -3.76 28.86
CA PRO A 109 18.51 -3.89 27.41
C PRO A 109 17.96 -2.62 26.72
N HIS A 110 18.74 -2.05 25.82
CA HIS A 110 18.25 -0.97 24.95
C HIS A 110 17.10 -1.50 24.08
N LEU A 111 15.89 -1.16 24.47
CA LEU A 111 14.69 -1.53 23.71
C LEU A 111 14.44 -0.46 22.66
N THR A 112 14.50 -0.86 21.40
CA THR A 112 14.15 -0.02 20.26
C THR A 112 12.84 -0.56 19.67
N ARG A 113 11.87 0.32 19.51
CA ARG A 113 10.63 0.03 18.80
C ARG A 113 10.78 0.47 17.36
N TYR A 114 10.53 -0.43 16.43
CA TYR A 114 10.49 -0.13 15.01
C TYR A 114 9.04 0.01 14.57
N GLU A 115 8.72 1.13 13.96
CA GLU A 115 7.45 1.38 13.31
C GLU A 115 7.67 1.31 11.81
N CYS A 116 7.14 0.25 11.20
CA CYS A 116 7.28 0.01 9.77
C CYS A 116 5.97 0.37 9.08
N THR A 117 6.04 1.23 8.07
CA THR A 117 4.87 1.68 7.31
C THR A 117 5.05 1.35 5.84
N LEU A 118 4.07 0.64 5.29
CA LEU A 118 3.94 0.35 3.88
C LEU A 118 3.07 1.42 3.22
N LEU A 119 3.58 1.99 2.12
CA LEU A 119 2.84 2.91 1.26
C LEU A 119 2.61 2.23 -0.10
N TYR A 120 1.37 2.28 -0.57
CA TYR A 120 0.99 1.76 -1.87
C TYR A 120 0.35 2.86 -2.72
N GLU A 121 0.86 3.03 -3.94
CA GLU A 121 0.34 3.95 -4.94
C GLU A 121 -0.54 3.21 -5.95
N PRO A 122 -1.88 3.43 -5.94
CA PRO A 122 -2.79 2.78 -6.87
C PRO A 122 -2.55 3.21 -8.32
N TRP A 123 -2.79 2.31 -9.25
CA TRP A 123 -2.76 2.59 -10.69
C TRP A 123 -4.16 2.46 -11.30
N PRO A 124 -4.58 3.39 -12.16
CA PRO A 124 -3.93 4.66 -12.54
C PRO A 124 -4.05 5.71 -11.44
N SER A 125 -3.07 6.60 -11.33
CA SER A 125 -3.05 7.70 -10.34
C SER A 125 -4.19 8.71 -10.51
N ALA A 126 -4.76 8.79 -11.73
CA ALA A 126 -5.93 9.58 -12.03
C ALA A 126 -6.84 8.82 -12.99
N LEU A 127 -8.10 8.71 -12.67
CA LEU A 127 -9.11 8.08 -13.52
C LEU A 127 -10.24 9.08 -13.78
N THR A 128 -10.36 9.51 -15.03
CA THR A 128 -11.46 10.37 -15.46
C THR A 128 -12.42 9.57 -16.35
N VAL A 129 -13.67 9.45 -15.93
CA VAL A 129 -14.72 8.75 -16.69
C VAL A 129 -15.82 9.75 -17.03
N ALA A 130 -16.09 9.92 -18.31
CA ALA A 130 -17.10 10.86 -18.83
C ALA A 130 -16.93 12.31 -18.29
N GLY A 131 -15.69 12.76 -18.05
CA GLY A 131 -15.40 14.10 -17.53
C GLY A 131 -15.54 14.25 -16.01
N VAL A 132 -15.81 13.16 -15.31
CA VAL A 132 -15.86 13.11 -13.84
C VAL A 132 -14.61 12.37 -13.33
N GLU A 133 -13.87 13.00 -12.42
CA GLU A 133 -12.76 12.34 -11.75
C GLU A 133 -13.30 11.30 -10.77
N ALA A 134 -12.94 10.04 -10.98
CA ALA A 134 -13.14 9.01 -9.97
C ALA A 134 -12.08 9.25 -8.88
N GLY A 135 -12.51 9.68 -7.70
CA GLY A 135 -11.61 9.99 -6.57
C GLY A 135 -10.94 8.72 -6.03
N ILE A 136 -9.90 8.26 -6.74
CA ILE A 136 -9.02 7.22 -6.23
C ILE A 136 -8.07 7.88 -5.24
N PRO A 137 -7.86 7.33 -4.04
CA PRO A 137 -6.90 7.89 -3.09
C PRO A 137 -5.49 7.83 -3.68
N ASP A 138 -4.71 8.89 -3.50
CA ASP A 138 -3.34 8.98 -4.03
C ASP A 138 -2.42 7.93 -3.42
N GLN A 139 -2.66 7.56 -2.16
CA GLN A 139 -1.88 6.58 -1.42
C GLN A 139 -2.75 5.78 -0.46
N LEU A 140 -2.40 4.50 -0.30
CA LEU A 140 -2.92 3.64 0.75
C LEU A 140 -1.77 3.29 1.70
N THR A 141 -2.03 3.34 3.01
CA THR A 141 -1.02 3.07 4.04
C THR A 141 -1.41 1.88 4.90
N HIS A 142 -0.39 1.10 5.33
CA HIS A 142 -0.52 -0.01 6.27
C HIS A 142 0.66 0.03 7.24
N THR A 143 0.41 -0.12 8.56
CA THR A 143 1.42 -0.03 9.62
C THR A 143 1.37 -1.24 10.53
#